data_706f629ce2fa1eeed12cf8c47dbefbe3
#
_entry.id   706f629ce2fa1eeed12cf8c47dbefbe3
#
_cell.length_a   1.000
_cell.length_b   1.000
_cell.length_c   1.000
_cell.angle_alpha   90.00
_cell.angle_beta   90.00
_cell.angle_gamma   90.00
#
_symmetry.space_group_name_H-M   'P 1'
#
loop_
_entity.id
_entity.type
_entity.pdbx_description
1 polymer ?
#
loop_
_entity_poly.entity_id
_entity_poly.type
_entity_poly.pdbx_seq_one_letter_code
_entity_poly.pdbx_strand_id
1 'polypeptide(L)'
;MSIKEQTVAKFPVEPFRIKVVEPIRQTTRAEREKVLQVAGYNLFGVRAENIYIDLMTDSGTAAMSDSQWAGIMLGDESYAGCRNFFNLEEAINSITGFRYFVPTHQGRAAENVLFTCTVEPGQSVPSNMHFDTTQANVITRGGDPVNLLAEKGLDPTSHAPFKGDIDVERLEAFIRQTGPENIPLGMLTVTNNAGGGQPVSMANIRATGEVLHRYDIPFFLDACRYAENAYFIKLREPGYAETPVVEIAREMFSYTDGCTMSAKKDALVNIGGFLAMNDEALYRRACQELIVREGFPTYGGLAGYDLEAIAIGLNEVLDENYLRYRIRSTEYLADKVYAAGVPIVRPAGGHAVYLDAKALLPHIPAEQYPAQALAVELYRNGGVRGVEIGSVMFGKPQPDGSEIPAAMELVRLAIPRRTYTQSHID
;
A
#
# COMPACT_ATOMS: atom_id res chain seq x y z
N MET A 1 -30.78 8.90 17.25
CA MET A 1 -30.53 10.16 16.53
C MET A 1 -30.03 9.83 15.15
N SER A 2 -30.74 10.22 14.12
CA SER A 2 -30.44 9.91 12.72
C SER A 2 -29.11 10.54 12.31
N ILE A 3 -28.26 9.80 11.61
CA ILE A 3 -26.96 10.21 11.04
C ILE A 3 -27.09 11.41 10.05
N LYS A 4 -28.29 11.91 9.79
CA LYS A 4 -28.59 12.93 8.79
C LYS A 4 -28.32 14.39 9.19
N GLU A 5 -27.85 14.67 10.40
CA GLU A 5 -27.64 16.06 10.87
C GLU A 5 -26.26 16.31 11.52
N GLN A 6 -25.25 15.52 11.20
CA GLN A 6 -23.89 15.99 11.46
C GLN A 6 -23.55 17.02 10.39
N THR A 7 -23.50 18.28 10.79
CA THR A 7 -22.93 19.36 10.00
C THR A 7 -21.57 18.86 9.47
N VAL A 8 -21.48 18.58 8.17
CA VAL A 8 -20.22 18.18 7.55
C VAL A 8 -19.26 19.34 7.76
N ALA A 9 -18.26 19.15 8.61
CA ALA A 9 -17.25 20.16 8.83
C ALA A 9 -16.64 20.59 7.49
N LYS A 10 -16.36 21.89 7.31
CA LYS A 10 -15.79 22.42 6.07
C LYS A 10 -14.51 21.69 5.68
N PHE A 11 -13.78 21.18 6.65
CA PHE A 11 -12.55 20.39 6.48
C PHE A 11 -12.51 19.24 7.49
N PRO A 12 -11.71 18.19 7.24
CA PRO A 12 -11.56 17.08 8.18
C PRO A 12 -10.98 17.57 9.51
N VAL A 13 -11.48 16.99 10.61
CA VAL A 13 -11.02 17.32 11.97
C VAL A 13 -10.22 16.12 12.46
N GLU A 14 -9.02 16.40 13.01
CA GLU A 14 -8.14 15.39 13.56
C GLU A 14 -8.80 14.66 14.75
N PRO A 15 -8.89 13.32 14.74
CA PRO A 15 -9.42 12.54 15.86
C PRO A 15 -8.35 12.23 16.92
N PHE A 16 -7.24 12.96 16.94
CA PHE A 16 -6.10 12.76 17.82
C PHE A 16 -5.55 14.09 18.35
N ARG A 17 -4.73 14.01 19.43
CA ARG A 17 -3.97 15.13 19.98
C ARG A 17 -2.47 14.91 19.76
N ILE A 18 -1.77 15.97 19.40
CA ILE A 18 -0.31 15.94 19.23
C ILE A 18 0.36 16.00 20.61
N LYS A 19 1.18 14.99 20.94
CA LYS A 19 1.95 14.93 22.19
C LYS A 19 3.46 15.04 21.97
N VAL A 20 3.94 14.73 20.77
CA VAL A 20 5.33 14.84 20.36
C VAL A 20 5.40 15.67 19.09
N VAL A 21 6.35 16.58 19.02
CA VAL A 21 6.55 17.46 17.87
C VAL A 21 7.94 17.33 17.31
N GLU A 22 8.04 17.33 15.98
CA GLU A 22 9.28 17.41 15.23
C GLU A 22 9.31 18.76 14.48
N PRO A 23 10.35 19.59 14.66
CA PRO A 23 10.41 20.90 14.00
C PRO A 23 10.63 20.75 12.50
N ILE A 24 9.88 21.51 11.71
CA ILE A 24 10.04 21.56 10.25
C ILE A 24 10.89 22.78 9.90
N ARG A 25 11.96 22.54 9.11
CA ARG A 25 12.78 23.62 8.56
C ARG A 25 12.16 24.14 7.25
N GLN A 26 11.95 25.43 7.17
CA GLN A 26 11.63 26.09 5.92
C GLN A 26 12.90 26.41 5.15
N THR A 27 12.95 26.03 3.87
CA THR A 27 14.06 26.28 2.96
C THR A 27 13.65 27.25 1.87
N THR A 28 14.58 28.06 1.39
CA THR A 28 14.37 28.92 0.22
C THR A 28 14.49 28.12 -1.07
N ARG A 29 13.94 28.65 -2.18
CA ARG A 29 14.10 28.05 -3.51
C ARG A 29 15.57 27.88 -3.90
N ALA A 30 16.42 28.87 -3.57
CA ALA A 30 17.86 28.81 -3.89
C ALA A 30 18.60 27.70 -3.11
N GLU A 31 18.24 27.45 -1.85
CA GLU A 31 18.76 26.32 -1.08
C GLU A 31 18.32 25.01 -1.70
N ARG A 32 17.03 24.85 -2.02
CA ARG A 32 16.49 23.64 -2.64
C ARG A 32 17.12 23.33 -4.00
N GLU A 33 17.40 24.35 -4.81
CA GLU A 33 18.11 24.18 -6.09
C GLU A 33 19.51 23.57 -5.87
N LYS A 34 20.28 24.08 -4.91
CA LYS A 34 21.59 23.50 -4.56
C LYS A 34 21.48 22.06 -4.06
N VAL A 35 20.47 21.78 -3.25
CA VAL A 35 20.20 20.42 -2.73
C VAL A 35 19.89 19.46 -3.88
N LEU A 36 19.05 19.87 -4.85
CA LEU A 36 18.72 19.07 -6.04
C LEU A 36 19.96 18.77 -6.88
N GLN A 37 20.84 19.77 -7.11
CA GLN A 37 22.09 19.58 -7.85
C GLN A 37 22.99 18.54 -7.18
N VAL A 38 23.15 18.62 -5.84
CA VAL A 38 23.93 17.64 -5.06
C VAL A 38 23.31 16.26 -5.12
N ALA A 39 21.99 16.17 -5.09
CA ALA A 39 21.24 14.90 -5.18
C ALA A 39 21.15 14.34 -6.61
N GLY A 40 21.72 15.02 -7.62
CA GLY A 40 21.59 14.63 -9.03
C GLY A 40 20.14 14.59 -9.50
N TYR A 41 19.28 15.47 -8.96
CA TYR A 41 17.82 15.52 -9.18
C TYR A 41 17.08 14.23 -8.79
N ASN A 42 17.72 13.35 -8.04
CA ASN A 42 17.09 12.20 -7.43
C ASN A 42 16.50 12.58 -6.06
N LEU A 43 15.18 12.65 -5.95
CA LEU A 43 14.49 13.05 -4.73
C LEU A 43 14.71 12.10 -3.54
N PHE A 44 15.10 10.86 -3.78
CA PHE A 44 15.51 9.91 -2.73
C PHE A 44 16.86 10.29 -2.11
N GLY A 45 17.71 11.02 -2.82
CA GLY A 45 18.99 11.55 -2.32
C GLY A 45 18.89 12.85 -1.52
N VAL A 46 17.70 13.46 -1.46
CA VAL A 46 17.46 14.69 -0.70
C VAL A 46 17.38 14.37 0.79
N ARG A 47 18.23 14.99 1.61
CA ARG A 47 18.24 14.82 3.08
C ARG A 47 16.95 15.36 3.69
N ALA A 48 16.37 14.61 4.65
CA ALA A 48 15.07 14.93 5.27
C ALA A 48 15.00 16.34 5.86
N GLU A 49 16.09 16.82 6.46
CA GLU A 49 16.20 18.17 7.03
C GLU A 49 15.98 19.33 6.03
N ASN A 50 16.00 19.05 4.72
CA ASN A 50 15.80 20.02 3.66
C ASN A 50 14.39 19.93 3.01
N ILE A 51 13.51 19.12 3.57
CA ILE A 51 12.17 18.91 3.04
C ILE A 51 11.17 19.62 3.96
N TYR A 52 10.30 20.45 3.36
CA TYR A 52 9.27 21.15 4.12
C TYR A 52 8.07 20.24 4.38
N ILE A 53 7.50 19.63 3.34
CA ILE A 53 6.41 18.64 3.44
C ILE A 53 6.83 17.37 2.70
N ASP A 54 6.88 16.24 3.41
CA ASP A 54 7.29 14.97 2.87
C ASP A 54 6.09 14.06 2.55
N LEU A 55 5.74 14.00 1.29
CA LEU A 55 4.67 13.16 0.75
C LEU A 55 5.22 12.04 -0.16
N MET A 56 6.48 11.66 0.00
CA MET A 56 7.09 10.61 -0.79
C MET A 56 6.44 9.25 -0.51
N THR A 57 6.17 8.96 0.77
CA THR A 57 5.62 7.66 1.18
C THR A 57 4.80 7.76 2.46
N ASP A 58 3.79 6.92 2.56
CA ASP A 58 3.03 6.66 3.79
C ASP A 58 3.56 5.44 4.57
N SER A 59 4.66 4.82 4.08
CA SER A 59 5.22 3.58 4.64
C SER A 59 6.28 3.88 5.70
N GLY A 60 5.99 3.55 6.96
CA GLY A 60 6.93 3.72 8.07
C GLY A 60 7.10 5.16 8.53
N THR A 61 6.22 6.06 8.10
CA THR A 61 6.24 7.49 8.41
C THR A 61 5.07 7.93 9.31
N ALA A 62 4.32 6.95 9.85
CA ALA A 62 3.20 7.22 10.74
C ALA A 62 3.65 7.71 12.11
N ALA A 63 2.85 8.58 12.74
CA ALA A 63 2.95 8.85 14.16
C ALA A 63 2.25 7.71 14.93
N MET A 64 2.98 7.02 15.79
CA MET A 64 2.44 5.99 16.67
C MET A 64 1.61 6.59 17.81
N SER A 65 0.62 5.82 18.30
CA SER A 65 -0.21 6.20 19.42
C SER A 65 0.53 6.11 20.76
N ASP A 66 -0.03 6.72 21.80
CA ASP A 66 0.44 6.53 23.17
C ASP A 66 0.31 5.08 23.64
N SER A 67 -0.70 4.34 23.17
CA SER A 67 -0.83 2.90 23.45
C SER A 67 0.28 2.09 22.79
N GLN A 68 0.64 2.40 21.53
CA GLN A 68 1.77 1.77 20.86
C GLN A 68 3.10 2.05 21.58
N TRP A 69 3.34 3.30 21.99
CA TRP A 69 4.53 3.66 22.77
C TRP A 69 4.56 2.99 24.15
N ALA A 70 3.41 2.88 24.82
CA ALA A 70 3.31 2.14 26.08
C ALA A 70 3.60 0.64 25.87
N GLY A 71 3.08 0.04 24.79
CA GLY A 71 3.37 -1.34 24.42
C GLY A 71 4.85 -1.58 24.17
N ILE A 72 5.52 -0.67 23.45
CA ILE A 72 6.98 -0.71 23.25
C ILE A 72 7.73 -0.75 24.58
N MET A 73 7.33 0.08 25.55
CA MET A 73 7.96 0.12 26.86
C MET A 73 7.70 -1.11 27.73
N LEU A 74 6.64 -1.87 27.43
CA LEU A 74 6.27 -3.13 28.08
C LEU A 74 6.76 -4.38 27.33
N GLY A 75 7.49 -4.17 26.23
CA GLY A 75 7.98 -5.23 25.37
C GLY A 75 8.79 -6.30 26.11
N ASP A 76 8.60 -7.55 25.69
CA ASP A 76 9.33 -8.73 26.17
C ASP A 76 10.33 -9.13 25.09
N GLU A 77 11.62 -9.06 25.42
CA GLU A 77 12.74 -9.32 24.49
C GLU A 77 13.24 -10.76 24.56
N SER A 78 12.44 -11.71 25.04
CA SER A 78 12.77 -13.13 24.99
C SER A 78 13.01 -13.58 23.54
N TYR A 79 14.14 -14.23 23.27
CA TYR A 79 14.55 -14.63 21.91
C TYR A 79 13.53 -15.52 21.20
N ALA A 80 12.88 -16.40 21.91
CA ALA A 80 11.86 -17.28 21.37
C ALA A 80 10.63 -17.32 22.28
N GLY A 81 9.44 -17.25 21.69
CA GLY A 81 8.18 -17.35 22.42
C GLY A 81 7.91 -16.16 23.35
N CYS A 82 8.34 -14.96 22.97
CA CYS A 82 8.02 -13.75 23.71
C CYS A 82 6.50 -13.50 23.73
N ARG A 83 6.01 -12.86 24.78
CA ARG A 83 4.59 -12.51 24.93
C ARG A 83 4.06 -11.72 23.74
N ASN A 84 4.84 -10.82 23.22
CA ASN A 84 4.49 -9.94 22.11
C ASN A 84 4.22 -10.71 20.79
N PHE A 85 4.90 -11.83 20.58
CA PHE A 85 4.61 -12.72 19.45
C PHE A 85 3.18 -13.27 19.52
N PHE A 86 2.76 -13.74 20.68
CA PHE A 86 1.40 -14.28 20.86
C PHE A 86 0.33 -13.19 20.81
N ASN A 87 0.62 -11.97 21.29
CA ASN A 87 -0.26 -10.81 21.13
C ASN A 87 -0.46 -10.46 19.65
N LEU A 88 0.62 -10.52 18.86
CA LEU A 88 0.56 -10.30 17.42
C LEU A 88 -0.20 -11.43 16.70
N GLU A 89 0.02 -12.68 17.09
CA GLU A 89 -0.69 -13.85 16.57
C GLU A 89 -2.21 -13.71 16.80
N GLU A 90 -2.62 -13.33 18.00
CA GLU A 90 -4.02 -13.09 18.32
C GLU A 90 -4.62 -11.95 17.48
N ALA A 91 -3.90 -10.83 17.34
CA ALA A 91 -4.34 -9.71 16.52
C ALA A 91 -4.51 -10.10 15.05
N ILE A 92 -3.53 -10.78 14.46
CA ILE A 92 -3.61 -11.26 13.06
C ILE A 92 -4.76 -12.24 12.89
N ASN A 93 -4.84 -13.26 13.74
CA ASN A 93 -5.89 -14.28 13.65
C ASN A 93 -7.29 -13.66 13.80
N SER A 94 -7.49 -12.75 14.75
CA SER A 94 -8.78 -12.10 14.99
C SER A 94 -9.27 -11.27 13.80
N ILE A 95 -8.37 -10.71 12.99
CA ILE A 95 -8.68 -9.87 11.83
C ILE A 95 -8.77 -10.70 10.56
N THR A 96 -7.84 -11.63 10.35
CA THR A 96 -7.71 -12.34 9.08
C THR A 96 -8.32 -13.74 9.08
N GLY A 97 -8.39 -14.39 10.24
CA GLY A 97 -8.79 -15.79 10.37
C GLY A 97 -7.71 -16.79 9.95
N PHE A 98 -6.53 -16.35 9.51
CA PHE A 98 -5.44 -17.26 9.12
C PHE A 98 -4.81 -17.95 10.32
N ARG A 99 -4.46 -19.23 10.15
CA ARG A 99 -3.95 -20.11 11.21
C ARG A 99 -2.46 -19.90 11.48
N TYR A 100 -1.70 -19.55 10.45
CA TYR A 100 -0.25 -19.47 10.51
C TYR A 100 0.22 -18.09 10.03
N PHE A 101 1.27 -17.58 10.66
CA PHE A 101 1.97 -16.40 10.16
C PHE A 101 3.47 -16.48 10.47
N VAL A 102 4.25 -15.75 9.71
CA VAL A 102 5.66 -15.47 9.97
C VAL A 102 5.88 -13.96 9.97
N PRO A 103 6.42 -13.38 11.06
CA PRO A 103 6.75 -11.97 11.10
C PRO A 103 7.96 -11.69 10.21
N THR A 104 8.06 -10.46 9.69
CA THR A 104 9.19 -9.97 8.89
C THR A 104 9.46 -8.50 9.23
N HIS A 105 10.67 -7.99 8.97
CA HIS A 105 10.97 -6.60 9.25
C HIS A 105 10.19 -5.60 8.38
N GLN A 106 9.62 -6.04 7.24
CA GLN A 106 8.74 -5.23 6.39
C GLN A 106 8.05 -6.08 5.31
N GLY A 107 7.05 -5.51 4.62
CA GLY A 107 6.24 -6.24 3.63
C GLY A 107 7.03 -6.86 2.47
N ARG A 108 8.04 -6.15 1.92
CA ARG A 108 8.86 -6.72 0.84
C ARG A 108 9.64 -7.98 1.24
N ALA A 109 9.93 -8.15 2.52
CA ALA A 109 10.51 -9.38 3.03
C ALA A 109 9.47 -10.52 3.08
N ALA A 110 8.23 -10.22 3.47
CA ALA A 110 7.12 -11.16 3.39
C ALA A 110 6.86 -11.62 1.95
N GLU A 111 6.87 -10.68 0.99
CA GLU A 111 6.80 -10.99 -0.46
C GLU A 111 7.96 -11.89 -0.89
N ASN A 112 9.19 -11.57 -0.49
CA ASN A 112 10.37 -12.35 -0.85
C ASN A 112 10.30 -13.78 -0.32
N VAL A 113 9.85 -13.97 0.94
CA VAL A 113 9.64 -15.30 1.51
C VAL A 113 8.55 -16.05 0.75
N LEU A 114 7.39 -15.42 0.48
CA LEU A 114 6.29 -16.04 -0.26
C LEU A 114 6.75 -16.52 -1.64
N PHE A 115 7.31 -15.64 -2.46
CA PHE A 115 7.70 -15.99 -3.82
C PHE A 115 8.91 -16.94 -3.88
N THR A 116 9.80 -16.91 -2.88
CA THR A 116 10.86 -17.93 -2.78
C THR A 116 10.28 -19.32 -2.55
N CYS A 117 9.20 -19.43 -1.79
CA CYS A 117 8.53 -20.69 -1.50
C CYS A 117 7.60 -21.18 -2.62
N THR A 118 7.15 -20.30 -3.52
CA THR A 118 6.04 -20.62 -4.43
C THR A 118 6.35 -20.48 -5.90
N VAL A 119 7.25 -19.58 -6.31
CA VAL A 119 7.49 -19.24 -7.73
C VAL A 119 8.73 -19.94 -8.25
N GLU A 120 8.55 -20.70 -9.33
CA GLU A 120 9.61 -21.31 -10.13
C GLU A 120 9.84 -20.52 -11.44
N PRO A 121 11.04 -20.59 -12.05
CA PRO A 121 11.32 -19.93 -13.31
C PRO A 121 10.32 -20.30 -14.42
N GLY A 122 9.82 -19.29 -15.13
CA GLY A 122 8.85 -19.44 -16.22
C GLY A 122 7.38 -19.44 -15.78
N GLN A 123 7.10 -19.46 -14.50
CA GLN A 123 5.72 -19.34 -13.99
C GLN A 123 5.25 -17.89 -13.99
N SER A 124 3.92 -17.69 -14.01
CA SER A 124 3.30 -16.37 -14.04
C SER A 124 2.49 -16.11 -12.78
N VAL A 125 2.54 -14.86 -12.27
CA VAL A 125 1.75 -14.42 -11.13
C VAL A 125 0.79 -13.31 -11.58
N PRO A 126 -0.52 -13.61 -11.79
CA PRO A 126 -1.51 -12.60 -12.11
C PRO A 126 -1.91 -11.78 -10.89
N SER A 127 -2.11 -10.47 -11.10
CA SER A 127 -2.62 -9.53 -10.10
C SER A 127 -3.44 -8.43 -10.77
N ASN A 128 -4.19 -7.64 -9.99
CA ASN A 128 -4.76 -6.41 -10.52
C ASN A 128 -3.64 -5.49 -11.03
N MET A 129 -2.70 -5.09 -10.17
CA MET A 129 -1.49 -4.39 -10.59
C MET A 129 -0.42 -4.54 -9.50
N HIS A 130 0.70 -5.16 -9.85
CA HIS A 130 1.81 -5.34 -8.93
C HIS A 130 2.43 -4.00 -8.53
N PHE A 131 2.83 -3.89 -7.28
CA PHE A 131 3.72 -2.81 -6.86
C PHE A 131 5.18 -3.16 -7.25
N ASP A 132 6.08 -2.17 -7.21
CA ASP A 132 7.47 -2.32 -7.65
C ASP A 132 8.21 -3.50 -6.98
N THR A 133 8.08 -3.61 -5.64
CA THR A 133 8.74 -4.69 -4.87
C THR A 133 8.12 -6.07 -5.14
N THR A 134 6.81 -6.14 -5.30
CA THR A 134 6.10 -7.37 -5.64
C THR A 134 6.55 -7.86 -7.03
N GLN A 135 6.52 -6.94 -8.03
CA GLN A 135 7.02 -7.23 -9.38
C GLN A 135 8.48 -7.69 -9.37
N ALA A 136 9.35 -6.96 -8.66
CA ALA A 136 10.77 -7.28 -8.59
C ALA A 136 11.03 -8.65 -7.94
N ASN A 137 10.29 -9.01 -6.88
CA ASN A 137 10.42 -10.31 -6.24
C ASN A 137 10.03 -11.47 -7.18
N VAL A 138 8.93 -11.33 -7.93
CA VAL A 138 8.52 -12.33 -8.94
C VAL A 138 9.59 -12.47 -10.03
N ILE A 139 10.06 -11.36 -10.61
CA ILE A 139 11.11 -11.36 -11.66
C ILE A 139 12.42 -11.98 -11.16
N THR A 140 12.82 -11.68 -9.93
CA THR A 140 14.06 -12.24 -9.34
C THR A 140 14.00 -13.75 -9.21
N ARG A 141 12.80 -14.33 -9.10
CA ARG A 141 12.58 -15.78 -9.14
C ARG A 141 12.50 -16.36 -10.56
N GLY A 142 12.63 -15.53 -11.61
CA GLY A 142 12.46 -15.92 -12.99
C GLY A 142 11.00 -16.06 -13.43
N GLY A 143 10.07 -15.55 -12.63
CA GLY A 143 8.64 -15.52 -12.93
C GLY A 143 8.23 -14.28 -13.73
N ASP A 144 7.00 -14.30 -14.26
CA ASP A 144 6.38 -13.19 -15.01
C ASP A 144 5.25 -12.56 -14.18
N PRO A 145 5.37 -11.29 -13.72
CA PRO A 145 4.31 -10.57 -13.06
C PRO A 145 3.31 -10.02 -14.09
N VAL A 146 2.09 -10.54 -14.08
CA VAL A 146 1.03 -10.19 -15.05
C VAL A 146 0.01 -9.24 -14.43
N ASN A 147 -0.14 -8.05 -15.02
CA ASN A 147 -1.10 -7.05 -14.57
C ASN A 147 -2.41 -7.13 -15.36
N LEU A 148 -3.52 -7.34 -14.66
CA LEU A 148 -4.85 -7.52 -15.21
C LEU A 148 -5.86 -6.51 -14.61
N LEU A 149 -5.41 -5.26 -14.33
CA LEU A 149 -6.27 -4.20 -13.84
C LEU A 149 -7.43 -3.98 -14.83
N ALA A 150 -8.64 -3.82 -14.32
CA ALA A 150 -9.79 -3.51 -15.13
C ALA A 150 -9.60 -2.17 -15.87
N GLU A 151 -10.09 -2.05 -17.10
CA GLU A 151 -9.88 -0.89 -17.97
C GLU A 151 -10.23 0.45 -17.30
N LYS A 152 -11.33 0.46 -16.51
CA LYS A 152 -11.72 1.63 -15.72
C LYS A 152 -10.64 2.14 -14.75
N GLY A 153 -9.71 1.27 -14.36
CA GLY A 153 -8.59 1.59 -13.46
C GLY A 153 -7.43 2.28 -14.17
N LEU A 154 -7.29 2.07 -15.47
CA LEU A 154 -6.25 2.67 -16.31
C LEU A 154 -6.61 4.08 -16.82
N ASP A 155 -7.86 4.51 -16.67
CA ASP A 155 -8.31 5.85 -17.03
C ASP A 155 -8.30 6.77 -15.79
N PRO A 156 -7.37 7.74 -15.68
CA PRO A 156 -7.31 8.68 -14.56
C PRO A 156 -8.61 9.49 -14.38
N THR A 157 -9.37 9.74 -15.46
CA THR A 157 -10.56 10.57 -15.46
C THR A 157 -11.83 9.81 -15.08
N SER A 158 -11.83 8.49 -15.13
CA SER A 158 -12.96 7.64 -14.77
C SER A 158 -13.37 7.84 -13.30
N HIS A 159 -14.68 7.98 -13.07
CA HIS A 159 -15.28 8.13 -11.73
C HIS A 159 -15.81 6.81 -11.14
N ALA A 160 -15.39 5.66 -11.68
CA ALA A 160 -15.81 4.36 -11.15
C ALA A 160 -15.43 4.21 -9.66
N PRO A 161 -16.31 3.66 -8.80
CA PRO A 161 -16.10 3.61 -7.35
C PRO A 161 -14.97 2.69 -6.93
N PHE A 162 -14.66 1.64 -7.72
CA PHE A 162 -13.63 0.63 -7.45
C PHE A 162 -12.75 0.45 -8.68
N LYS A 163 -11.78 1.33 -8.81
CA LYS A 163 -10.82 1.32 -9.92
C LYS A 163 -9.64 0.37 -9.69
N GLY A 164 -9.52 -0.17 -8.49
CA GLY A 164 -8.52 -1.19 -8.16
C GLY A 164 -8.93 -2.62 -8.55
N ASP A 165 -10.15 -2.84 -9.03
CA ASP A 165 -10.65 -4.16 -9.41
C ASP A 165 -9.79 -4.82 -10.49
N ILE A 166 -9.58 -6.14 -10.38
CA ILE A 166 -9.01 -6.95 -11.46
C ILE A 166 -10.11 -7.21 -12.52
N ASP A 167 -9.70 -7.35 -13.77
CA ASP A 167 -10.56 -7.85 -14.84
C ASP A 167 -10.68 -9.37 -14.71
N VAL A 168 -11.79 -9.84 -14.14
CA VAL A 168 -12.02 -11.25 -13.82
C VAL A 168 -12.14 -12.12 -15.10
N GLU A 169 -12.70 -11.57 -16.17
CA GLU A 169 -12.83 -12.30 -17.45
C GLU A 169 -11.44 -12.49 -18.10
N ARG A 170 -10.62 -11.46 -18.08
CA ARG A 170 -9.22 -11.54 -18.53
C ARG A 170 -8.39 -12.47 -17.65
N LEU A 171 -8.63 -12.49 -16.32
CA LEU A 171 -7.96 -13.43 -15.41
C LEU A 171 -8.29 -14.87 -15.80
N GLU A 172 -9.56 -15.21 -15.99
CA GLU A 172 -9.96 -16.56 -16.38
C GLU A 172 -9.42 -16.95 -17.76
N ALA A 173 -9.46 -16.03 -18.74
CA ALA A 173 -8.86 -16.24 -20.06
C ALA A 173 -7.34 -16.46 -19.98
N PHE A 174 -6.64 -15.70 -19.14
CA PHE A 174 -5.21 -15.85 -18.90
C PHE A 174 -4.87 -17.22 -18.30
N ILE A 175 -5.62 -17.67 -17.28
CA ILE A 175 -5.43 -18.98 -16.66
C ILE A 175 -5.58 -20.11 -17.69
N ARG A 176 -6.62 -20.04 -18.53
CA ARG A 176 -6.85 -21.04 -19.59
C ARG A 176 -5.75 -21.06 -20.65
N GLN A 177 -5.21 -19.90 -20.98
CA GLN A 177 -4.13 -19.79 -21.99
C GLN A 177 -2.79 -20.26 -21.47
N THR A 178 -2.46 -19.90 -20.23
CA THR A 178 -1.15 -20.17 -19.59
C THR A 178 -1.05 -21.62 -19.09
N GLY A 179 -2.20 -22.20 -18.69
CA GLY A 179 -2.29 -23.44 -17.94
C GLY A 179 -2.16 -23.19 -16.42
N PRO A 180 -3.11 -23.70 -15.61
CA PRO A 180 -3.14 -23.44 -14.16
C PRO A 180 -1.88 -23.93 -13.46
N GLU A 181 -1.22 -24.97 -13.95
CA GLU A 181 0.05 -25.51 -13.43
C GLU A 181 1.23 -24.54 -13.53
N ASN A 182 1.13 -23.54 -14.41
CA ASN A 182 2.12 -22.48 -14.58
C ASN A 182 1.80 -21.20 -13.75
N ILE A 183 0.78 -21.25 -12.90
CA ILE A 183 0.36 -20.14 -12.05
C ILE A 183 0.40 -20.58 -10.59
N PRO A 184 1.49 -20.32 -9.86
CA PRO A 184 1.67 -20.82 -8.50
C PRO A 184 0.72 -20.16 -7.49
N LEU A 185 0.28 -18.93 -7.76
CA LEU A 185 -0.71 -18.19 -7.01
C LEU A 185 -1.22 -16.98 -7.81
N GLY A 186 -2.42 -16.50 -7.48
CA GLY A 186 -2.94 -15.20 -7.90
C GLY A 186 -2.94 -14.20 -6.75
N MET A 187 -2.84 -12.91 -7.06
CA MET A 187 -2.81 -11.84 -6.06
C MET A 187 -3.81 -10.71 -6.35
N LEU A 188 -4.21 -10.00 -5.29
CA LEU A 188 -4.81 -8.66 -5.38
C LEU A 188 -4.14 -7.72 -4.39
N THR A 189 -3.76 -6.54 -4.85
CA THR A 189 -3.25 -5.46 -3.99
C THR A 189 -4.40 -4.57 -3.53
N VAL A 190 -4.62 -4.46 -2.24
CA VAL A 190 -5.67 -3.65 -1.61
C VAL A 190 -5.07 -2.66 -0.57
N THR A 191 -5.27 -1.31 -0.76
CA THR A 191 -5.74 -0.65 -2.00
C THR A 191 -4.66 -0.70 -3.06
N ASN A 192 -5.04 -0.66 -4.35
CA ASN A 192 -4.10 -0.77 -5.47
C ASN A 192 -3.20 0.47 -5.59
N ASN A 193 -1.99 0.39 -5.07
CA ASN A 193 -1.05 1.51 -5.01
C ASN A 193 -0.59 1.98 -6.39
N ALA A 194 -0.14 1.07 -7.26
CA ALA A 194 0.34 1.40 -8.61
C ALA A 194 -0.78 1.94 -9.51
N GLY A 195 -2.03 1.55 -9.25
CA GLY A 195 -3.24 2.02 -9.94
C GLY A 195 -3.88 3.26 -9.32
N GLY A 196 -3.14 4.12 -8.61
CA GLY A 196 -3.68 5.37 -8.06
C GLY A 196 -4.25 5.26 -6.65
N GLY A 197 -3.84 4.26 -5.86
CA GLY A 197 -4.34 4.05 -4.50
C GLY A 197 -5.81 3.63 -4.44
N GLN A 198 -6.32 3.04 -5.52
CA GLN A 198 -7.74 2.78 -5.72
C GLN A 198 -8.21 1.51 -5.01
N PRO A 199 -9.42 1.53 -4.41
CA PRO A 199 -9.96 0.37 -3.72
C PRO A 199 -10.43 -0.73 -4.68
N VAL A 200 -10.47 -1.95 -4.14
CA VAL A 200 -11.03 -3.16 -4.74
C VAL A 200 -12.36 -3.46 -4.07
N SER A 201 -13.40 -3.78 -4.85
CA SER A 201 -14.72 -4.11 -4.34
C SER A 201 -14.75 -5.51 -3.69
N MET A 202 -15.65 -5.74 -2.73
CA MET A 202 -15.88 -7.07 -2.15
C MET A 202 -16.34 -8.05 -3.22
N ALA A 203 -17.22 -7.59 -4.11
CA ALA A 203 -17.69 -8.41 -5.23
C ALA A 203 -16.53 -8.88 -6.12
N ASN A 204 -15.53 -8.03 -6.35
CA ASN A 204 -14.35 -8.38 -7.16
C ASN A 204 -13.41 -9.34 -6.41
N ILE A 205 -13.18 -9.13 -5.10
CA ILE A 205 -12.38 -10.04 -4.29
C ILE A 205 -13.00 -11.45 -4.31
N ARG A 206 -14.32 -11.55 -4.09
CA ARG A 206 -15.05 -12.81 -4.13
C ARG A 206 -14.93 -13.50 -5.49
N ALA A 207 -15.23 -12.77 -6.57
CA ALA A 207 -15.17 -13.31 -7.93
C ALA A 207 -13.75 -13.78 -8.31
N THR A 208 -12.73 -13.06 -7.87
CA THR A 208 -11.32 -13.45 -8.07
C THR A 208 -11.02 -14.76 -7.37
N GLY A 209 -11.41 -14.89 -6.09
CA GLY A 209 -11.25 -16.14 -5.33
C GLY A 209 -11.99 -17.30 -5.98
N GLU A 210 -13.27 -17.11 -6.40
CA GLU A 210 -14.04 -18.13 -7.09
C GLU A 210 -13.38 -18.62 -8.40
N VAL A 211 -12.78 -17.71 -9.17
CA VAL A 211 -12.06 -18.08 -10.39
C VAL A 211 -10.78 -18.84 -10.05
N LEU A 212 -9.91 -18.31 -9.19
CA LEU A 212 -8.63 -18.94 -8.85
C LEU A 212 -8.84 -20.33 -8.23
N HIS A 213 -9.74 -20.47 -7.26
CA HIS A 213 -10.03 -21.75 -6.59
C HIS A 213 -10.65 -22.80 -7.52
N ARG A 214 -11.41 -22.38 -8.57
CA ARG A 214 -11.91 -23.31 -9.61
C ARG A 214 -10.80 -24.04 -10.34
N TYR A 215 -9.63 -23.43 -10.41
CA TYR A 215 -8.43 -24.00 -11.07
C TYR A 215 -7.38 -24.47 -10.06
N ASP A 216 -7.75 -24.61 -8.78
CA ASP A 216 -6.85 -25.00 -7.67
C ASP A 216 -5.64 -24.07 -7.50
N ILE A 217 -5.78 -22.78 -7.86
CA ILE A 217 -4.74 -21.75 -7.72
C ILE A 217 -4.93 -21.02 -6.40
N PRO A 218 -3.92 -20.97 -5.50
CA PRO A 218 -4.00 -20.21 -4.25
C PRO A 218 -4.18 -18.70 -4.51
N PHE A 219 -4.99 -18.06 -3.65
CA PHE A 219 -5.29 -16.64 -3.73
C PHE A 219 -4.73 -15.88 -2.54
N PHE A 220 -3.87 -14.88 -2.79
CA PHE A 220 -3.24 -14.04 -1.76
C PHE A 220 -3.63 -12.57 -1.92
N LEU A 221 -3.81 -11.86 -0.78
CA LEU A 221 -3.88 -10.40 -0.78
C LEU A 221 -2.50 -9.79 -0.45
N ASP A 222 -2.09 -8.77 -1.21
CA ASP A 222 -1.22 -7.74 -0.66
C ASP A 222 -2.10 -6.80 0.17
N ALA A 223 -2.10 -7.04 1.48
CA ALA A 223 -3.06 -6.46 2.41
C ALA A 223 -2.56 -5.17 3.09
N CYS A 224 -1.55 -4.53 2.52
CA CYS A 224 -0.89 -3.37 3.13
C CYS A 224 -1.84 -2.25 3.57
N ARG A 225 -3.00 -2.09 2.90
CA ARG A 225 -4.02 -1.08 3.22
C ARG A 225 -5.42 -1.70 3.29
N TYR A 226 -5.51 -2.84 3.96
CA TYR A 226 -6.76 -3.59 4.10
C TYR A 226 -7.86 -2.81 4.82
N ALA A 227 -7.51 -2.02 5.84
CA ALA A 227 -8.47 -1.24 6.60
C ALA A 227 -9.02 -0.06 5.78
N GLU A 228 -8.15 0.63 5.02
CA GLU A 228 -8.58 1.66 4.07
C GLU A 228 -9.52 1.04 3.01
N ASN A 229 -9.19 -0.14 2.47
CA ASN A 229 -10.01 -0.84 1.48
C ASN A 229 -11.37 -1.26 2.05
N ALA A 230 -11.40 -1.84 3.25
CA ALA A 230 -12.63 -2.22 3.94
C ALA A 230 -13.53 -1.00 4.21
N TYR A 231 -12.93 0.14 4.55
CA TYR A 231 -13.69 1.36 4.74
C TYR A 231 -14.27 1.92 3.42
N PHE A 232 -13.56 1.79 2.30
CA PHE A 232 -14.13 2.11 0.99
C PHE A 232 -15.29 1.19 0.60
N ILE A 233 -15.22 -0.10 0.90
CA ILE A 233 -16.33 -1.04 0.71
C ILE A 233 -17.54 -0.56 1.52
N LYS A 234 -17.34 -0.23 2.80
CA LYS A 234 -18.40 0.35 3.65
C LYS A 234 -19.06 1.59 3.03
N LEU A 235 -18.26 2.49 2.46
CA LEU A 235 -18.74 3.76 1.90
C LEU A 235 -19.41 3.62 0.52
N ARG A 236 -18.98 2.68 -0.31
CA ARG A 236 -19.29 2.69 -1.75
C ARG A 236 -20.01 1.45 -2.24
N GLU A 237 -19.94 0.32 -1.52
CA GLU A 237 -20.54 -0.92 -1.98
C GLU A 237 -21.93 -1.13 -1.34
N PRO A 238 -22.98 -1.41 -2.12
CA PRO A 238 -24.30 -1.64 -1.56
C PRO A 238 -24.33 -2.81 -0.56
N GLY A 239 -25.02 -2.62 0.55
CA GLY A 239 -25.16 -3.64 1.59
C GLY A 239 -24.19 -3.53 2.75
N TYR A 240 -23.12 -2.74 2.65
CA TYR A 240 -22.07 -2.64 3.68
C TYR A 240 -22.14 -1.40 4.58
N ALA A 241 -23.03 -0.45 4.31
CA ALA A 241 -23.07 0.84 5.01
C ALA A 241 -23.18 0.73 6.55
N GLU A 242 -23.89 -0.28 7.05
CA GLU A 242 -24.09 -0.50 8.49
C GLU A 242 -23.15 -1.58 9.05
N THR A 243 -22.35 -2.25 8.21
CA THR A 243 -21.44 -3.32 8.63
C THR A 243 -20.19 -2.72 9.29
N PRO A 244 -19.77 -3.17 10.49
CA PRO A 244 -18.51 -2.73 11.09
C PRO A 244 -17.31 -3.03 10.18
N VAL A 245 -16.34 -2.10 10.13
CA VAL A 245 -15.16 -2.23 9.24
C VAL A 245 -14.37 -3.51 9.52
N VAL A 246 -14.29 -3.94 10.76
CA VAL A 246 -13.61 -5.20 11.14
C VAL A 246 -14.29 -6.42 10.52
N GLU A 247 -15.60 -6.43 10.41
CA GLU A 247 -16.34 -7.54 9.78
C GLU A 247 -16.14 -7.54 8.27
N ILE A 248 -16.12 -6.36 7.64
CA ILE A 248 -15.79 -6.22 6.22
C ILE A 248 -14.37 -6.73 5.94
N ALA A 249 -13.41 -6.37 6.79
CA ALA A 249 -12.03 -6.86 6.67
C ALA A 249 -11.96 -8.39 6.78
N ARG A 250 -12.64 -8.98 7.76
CA ARG A 250 -12.74 -10.45 7.91
C ARG A 250 -13.35 -11.11 6.68
N GLU A 251 -14.41 -10.53 6.13
CA GLU A 251 -15.03 -11.03 4.91
C GLU A 251 -14.05 -10.98 3.72
N MET A 252 -13.29 -9.90 3.55
CA MET A 252 -12.25 -9.83 2.51
C MET A 252 -11.26 -10.98 2.61
N PHE A 253 -10.73 -11.25 3.81
CA PHE A 253 -9.76 -12.32 4.03
C PHE A 253 -10.36 -13.71 3.89
N SER A 254 -11.67 -13.89 4.15
CA SER A 254 -12.33 -15.18 4.07
C SER A 254 -12.38 -15.81 2.66
N TYR A 255 -12.17 -15.00 1.63
CA TYR A 255 -12.10 -15.46 0.23
C TYR A 255 -10.68 -15.83 -0.21
N THR A 256 -9.69 -15.78 0.68
CA THR A 256 -8.26 -15.90 0.35
C THR A 256 -7.56 -16.98 1.16
N ASP A 257 -6.43 -17.47 0.67
CA ASP A 257 -5.61 -18.50 1.30
C ASP A 257 -4.50 -17.92 2.16
N GLY A 258 -4.20 -16.62 1.96
CA GLY A 258 -3.18 -15.92 2.72
C GLY A 258 -3.03 -14.44 2.33
N CYS A 259 -2.10 -13.77 2.98
CA CYS A 259 -1.76 -12.39 2.66
C CYS A 259 -0.30 -12.07 2.97
N THR A 260 0.26 -11.13 2.23
CA THR A 260 1.45 -10.37 2.61
C THR A 260 1.02 -9.04 3.23
N MET A 261 1.71 -8.59 4.26
CA MET A 261 1.39 -7.34 4.95
C MET A 261 2.65 -6.54 5.22
N SER A 262 2.66 -5.29 4.80
CA SER A 262 3.58 -4.29 5.33
C SER A 262 2.89 -3.55 6.48
N ALA A 263 3.27 -3.88 7.71
CA ALA A 263 2.75 -3.25 8.91
C ALA A 263 3.05 -1.75 8.98
N LYS A 264 4.05 -1.31 8.21
CA LYS A 264 4.45 0.11 8.07
C LYS A 264 3.35 1.02 7.49
N LYS A 265 2.18 0.47 7.16
CA LYS A 265 1.01 1.17 6.65
C LYS A 265 -0.16 1.01 7.62
N ASP A 266 -1.03 0.02 7.43
CA ASP A 266 -2.25 -0.14 8.24
C ASP A 266 -2.04 -0.74 9.64
N ALA A 267 -0.81 -1.03 10.09
CA ALA A 267 -0.53 -1.22 11.50
C ALA A 267 0.09 0.01 12.18
N LEU A 268 0.19 1.16 11.47
CA LEU A 268 0.58 2.46 12.02
C LEU A 268 1.96 2.49 12.69
N VAL A 269 2.88 1.60 12.27
CA VAL A 269 4.23 1.46 12.83
C VAL A 269 5.32 1.91 11.86
N ASN A 270 6.54 2.09 12.37
CA ASN A 270 7.69 2.52 11.58
C ASN A 270 8.48 1.35 10.97
N ILE A 271 8.30 0.14 11.48
CA ILE A 271 8.92 -1.10 11.01
C ILE A 271 7.95 -2.27 11.13
N GLY A 272 8.15 -3.31 10.35
CA GLY A 272 7.42 -4.57 10.47
C GLY A 272 6.58 -4.95 9.27
N GLY A 273 6.29 -6.23 9.21
CA GLY A 273 5.42 -6.89 8.24
C GLY A 273 5.19 -8.34 8.64
N PHE A 274 4.40 -9.03 7.86
CA PHE A 274 4.19 -10.47 8.03
C PHE A 274 3.66 -11.11 6.75
N LEU A 275 3.83 -12.42 6.67
CA LEU A 275 3.16 -13.31 5.73
C LEU A 275 2.22 -14.21 6.54
N ALA A 276 0.93 -14.24 6.23
CA ALA A 276 -0.05 -15.09 6.90
C ALA A 276 -0.76 -16.01 5.90
N MET A 277 -1.16 -17.22 6.35
CA MET A 277 -1.71 -18.25 5.48
C MET A 277 -2.44 -19.35 6.25
N ASN A 278 -3.18 -20.20 5.51
CA ASN A 278 -3.81 -21.39 6.06
C ASN A 278 -3.05 -22.70 5.72
N ASP A 279 -2.19 -22.70 4.70
CA ASP A 279 -1.41 -23.88 4.28
C ASP A 279 -0.22 -24.12 5.22
N GLU A 280 -0.28 -25.23 5.98
CA GLU A 280 0.79 -25.63 6.90
C GLU A 280 2.09 -25.99 6.17
N ALA A 281 2.03 -26.59 4.99
CA ALA A 281 3.22 -26.96 4.24
C ALA A 281 3.98 -25.73 3.73
N LEU A 282 3.24 -24.72 3.26
CA LEU A 282 3.80 -23.41 2.89
C LEU A 282 4.37 -22.70 4.12
N TYR A 283 3.65 -22.68 5.24
CA TYR A 283 4.14 -22.11 6.49
C TYR A 283 5.47 -22.72 6.95
N ARG A 284 5.61 -24.04 6.89
CA ARG A 284 6.86 -24.73 7.27
C ARG A 284 8.02 -24.34 6.36
N ARG A 285 7.80 -24.25 5.04
CA ARG A 285 8.82 -23.73 4.10
C ARG A 285 9.16 -22.27 4.37
N ALA A 286 8.14 -21.44 4.61
CA ALA A 286 8.33 -20.03 4.94
C ALA A 286 9.16 -19.84 6.22
N CYS A 287 8.96 -20.66 7.26
CA CYS A 287 9.79 -20.64 8.46
C CYS A 287 11.26 -20.95 8.17
N GLN A 288 11.55 -21.91 7.28
CA GLN A 288 12.94 -22.26 6.90
C GLN A 288 13.61 -21.11 6.16
N GLU A 289 12.92 -20.49 5.19
CA GLU A 289 13.42 -19.33 4.46
C GLU A 289 13.59 -18.12 5.37
N LEU A 290 12.69 -17.92 6.33
CA LEU A 290 12.73 -16.83 7.29
C LEU A 290 13.98 -16.87 8.16
N ILE A 291 14.35 -18.07 8.66
CA ILE A 291 15.54 -18.26 9.52
C ILE A 291 16.81 -17.80 8.83
N VAL A 292 16.91 -18.01 7.53
CA VAL A 292 18.09 -17.62 6.75
C VAL A 292 18.10 -16.13 6.42
N ARG A 293 16.93 -15.52 6.23
CA ARG A 293 16.81 -14.14 5.69
C ARG A 293 16.56 -13.07 6.74
N GLU A 294 15.70 -13.37 7.71
CA GLU A 294 15.15 -12.41 8.65
C GLU A 294 15.56 -12.72 10.10
N GLY A 295 15.27 -13.94 10.54
CA GLY A 295 15.50 -14.39 11.89
C GLY A 295 14.59 -15.55 12.27
N PHE A 296 14.53 -15.87 13.57
CA PHE A 296 13.71 -16.98 14.04
C PHE A 296 12.20 -16.70 13.86
N PRO A 297 11.34 -17.71 13.60
CA PRO A 297 9.93 -17.52 13.28
C PRO A 297 9.10 -16.78 14.33
N THR A 298 9.55 -16.69 15.57
CA THR A 298 8.85 -15.96 16.64
C THR A 298 9.22 -14.49 16.76
N TYR A 299 10.12 -13.96 15.91
CA TYR A 299 10.40 -12.52 15.86
C TYR A 299 10.68 -11.96 14.45
N GLY A 300 11.13 -12.79 13.47
CA GLY A 300 11.27 -12.39 12.07
C GLY A 300 12.14 -11.15 11.82
N GLY A 301 13.27 -11.04 12.53
CA GLY A 301 14.18 -9.88 12.41
C GLY A 301 13.70 -8.61 13.12
N LEU A 302 12.64 -8.70 13.94
CA LEU A 302 12.09 -7.59 14.74
C LEU A 302 12.48 -7.77 16.22
N ALA A 303 12.50 -6.68 16.96
CA ALA A 303 12.53 -6.75 18.41
C ALA A 303 11.12 -7.06 18.97
N GLY A 304 11.05 -7.63 20.17
CA GLY A 304 9.76 -7.97 20.79
C GLY A 304 8.83 -6.75 20.92
N TYR A 305 9.37 -5.59 21.29
CA TYR A 305 8.59 -4.35 21.39
C TYR A 305 8.01 -3.89 20.03
N ASP A 306 8.66 -4.20 18.91
CA ASP A 306 8.11 -3.90 17.57
C ASP A 306 6.88 -4.77 17.28
N LEU A 307 6.91 -6.05 17.66
CA LEU A 307 5.77 -6.98 17.52
C LEU A 307 4.56 -6.46 18.30
N GLU A 308 4.78 -5.96 19.52
CA GLU A 308 3.71 -5.37 20.35
C GLU A 308 3.09 -4.14 19.69
N ALA A 309 3.94 -3.23 19.19
CA ALA A 309 3.47 -2.04 18.50
C ALA A 309 2.63 -2.39 17.26
N ILE A 310 3.00 -3.45 16.52
CA ILE A 310 2.24 -3.95 15.38
C ILE A 310 0.87 -4.49 15.84
N ALA A 311 0.84 -5.33 16.88
CA ALA A 311 -0.38 -5.92 17.42
C ALA A 311 -1.39 -4.84 17.83
N ILE A 312 -0.93 -3.81 18.54
CA ILE A 312 -1.78 -2.67 18.94
C ILE A 312 -2.26 -1.89 17.70
N GLY A 313 -1.35 -1.59 16.76
CA GLY A 313 -1.67 -0.80 15.60
C GLY A 313 -2.65 -1.47 14.63
N LEU A 314 -2.61 -2.80 14.49
CA LEU A 314 -3.57 -3.58 13.70
C LEU A 314 -5.01 -3.43 14.22
N ASN A 315 -5.19 -3.29 15.52
CA ASN A 315 -6.50 -3.03 16.13
C ASN A 315 -6.91 -1.56 16.01
N GLU A 316 -5.97 -0.62 16.25
CA GLU A 316 -6.25 0.81 16.20
C GLU A 316 -6.66 1.31 14.82
N VAL A 317 -6.09 0.75 13.75
CA VAL A 317 -6.37 1.17 12.38
C VAL A 317 -7.83 0.94 11.96
N LEU A 318 -8.53 0.03 12.64
CA LEU A 318 -9.94 -0.29 12.38
C LEU A 318 -10.92 0.71 13.03
N ASP A 319 -10.43 1.71 13.78
CA ASP A 319 -11.28 2.78 14.31
C ASP A 319 -11.89 3.61 13.17
N GLU A 320 -13.22 3.63 13.09
CA GLU A 320 -13.94 4.30 12.00
C GLU A 320 -13.79 5.83 12.02
N ASN A 321 -13.48 6.46 13.18
CA ASN A 321 -13.21 7.89 13.23
C ASN A 321 -11.85 8.20 12.60
N TYR A 322 -10.86 7.32 12.87
CA TYR A 322 -9.56 7.41 12.23
C TYR A 322 -9.67 7.20 10.71
N LEU A 323 -10.36 6.17 10.25
CA LEU A 323 -10.51 5.86 8.82
C LEU A 323 -11.26 6.97 8.09
N ARG A 324 -12.32 7.51 8.70
CA ARG A 324 -13.04 8.67 8.15
C ARG A 324 -12.12 9.88 7.97
N TYR A 325 -11.33 10.22 8.99
CA TYR A 325 -10.35 11.29 8.91
C TYR A 325 -9.32 11.01 7.81
N ARG A 326 -8.77 9.79 7.76
CA ARG A 326 -7.75 9.35 6.79
C ARG A 326 -8.23 9.54 5.35
N ILE A 327 -9.38 8.98 5.01
CA ILE A 327 -9.95 9.03 3.66
C ILE A 327 -10.36 10.46 3.30
N ARG A 328 -11.03 11.16 4.22
CA ARG A 328 -11.47 12.53 3.98
C ARG A 328 -10.31 13.51 3.80
N SER A 329 -9.19 13.33 4.51
CA SER A 329 -7.98 14.17 4.35
C SER A 329 -7.38 14.03 2.94
N THR A 330 -7.31 12.81 2.42
CA THR A 330 -6.84 12.57 1.05
C THR A 330 -7.79 13.16 0.01
N GLU A 331 -9.10 12.96 0.19
CA GLU A 331 -10.12 13.53 -0.69
C GLU A 331 -10.09 15.07 -0.67
N TYR A 332 -9.93 15.68 0.50
CA TYR A 332 -9.84 17.14 0.65
C TYR A 332 -8.66 17.72 -0.13
N LEU A 333 -7.46 17.11 -0.01
CA LEU A 333 -6.31 17.54 -0.80
C LEU A 333 -6.56 17.35 -2.30
N ALA A 334 -7.14 16.23 -2.70
CA ALA A 334 -7.46 15.95 -4.09
C ALA A 334 -8.43 16.99 -4.67
N ASP A 335 -9.49 17.33 -3.93
CA ASP A 335 -10.47 18.35 -4.34
C ASP A 335 -9.81 19.73 -4.54
N LYS A 336 -8.90 20.13 -3.62
CA LYS A 336 -8.18 21.41 -3.72
C LYS A 336 -7.24 21.43 -4.94
N VAL A 337 -6.46 20.39 -5.12
CA VAL A 337 -5.53 20.26 -6.25
C VAL A 337 -6.28 20.28 -7.58
N TYR A 338 -7.39 19.53 -7.66
CA TYR A 338 -8.24 19.51 -8.85
C TYR A 338 -8.91 20.87 -9.12
N ALA A 339 -9.43 21.53 -8.07
CA ALA A 339 -10.02 22.86 -8.20
C ALA A 339 -9.02 23.93 -8.65
N ALA A 340 -7.72 23.73 -8.38
CA ALA A 340 -6.63 24.56 -8.91
C ALA A 340 -6.30 24.27 -10.37
N GLY A 341 -6.99 23.35 -11.04
CA GLY A 341 -6.80 23.02 -12.45
C GLY A 341 -5.73 21.96 -12.73
N VAL A 342 -5.23 21.27 -11.70
CA VAL A 342 -4.25 20.18 -11.85
C VAL A 342 -4.99 18.87 -12.09
N PRO A 343 -4.73 18.15 -13.20
CA PRO A 343 -5.33 16.86 -13.45
C PRO A 343 -4.81 15.82 -12.45
N ILE A 344 -5.73 15.01 -11.93
CA ILE A 344 -5.44 13.96 -10.94
C ILE A 344 -6.20 12.68 -11.25
N VAL A 345 -5.77 11.56 -10.69
CA VAL A 345 -6.57 10.32 -10.70
C VAL A 345 -7.84 10.51 -9.86
N ARG A 346 -9.01 10.24 -10.43
CA ARG A 346 -10.31 10.38 -9.79
C ARG A 346 -11.12 9.08 -9.79
N PRO A 347 -11.95 8.87 -8.74
CA PRO A 347 -12.00 9.59 -7.48
C PRO A 347 -10.70 9.44 -6.69
N ALA A 348 -10.50 10.24 -5.61
CA ALA A 348 -9.33 10.09 -4.74
C ALA A 348 -9.24 8.67 -4.16
N GLY A 349 -8.03 8.14 -4.09
CA GLY A 349 -7.72 6.88 -3.42
C GLY A 349 -7.57 7.03 -1.91
N GLY A 350 -7.09 5.98 -1.23
CA GLY A 350 -7.02 5.94 0.24
C GLY A 350 -5.88 6.75 0.83
N HIS A 351 -4.66 6.60 0.31
CA HIS A 351 -3.46 7.06 1.00
C HIS A 351 -2.74 8.24 0.33
N ALA A 352 -3.12 8.59 -0.91
CA ALA A 352 -2.38 9.55 -1.71
C ALA A 352 -3.26 10.26 -2.72
N VAL A 353 -2.83 11.46 -3.12
CA VAL A 353 -3.29 12.12 -4.34
C VAL A 353 -2.29 11.81 -5.45
N TYR A 354 -2.80 11.43 -6.61
CA TYR A 354 -1.98 11.12 -7.78
C TYR A 354 -2.20 12.17 -8.87
N LEU A 355 -1.18 13.00 -9.10
CA LEU A 355 -1.19 13.98 -10.16
C LEU A 355 -0.96 13.28 -11.49
N ASP A 356 -1.76 13.60 -12.51
CA ASP A 356 -1.57 13.09 -13.87
C ASP A 356 -0.58 14.00 -14.61
N ALA A 357 0.69 13.62 -14.57
CA ALA A 357 1.76 14.38 -15.20
C ALA A 357 1.66 14.37 -16.74
N LYS A 358 1.14 13.30 -17.33
CA LYS A 358 0.93 13.20 -18.77
C LYS A 358 -0.09 14.23 -19.25
N ALA A 359 -1.21 14.36 -18.53
CA ALA A 359 -2.23 15.35 -18.86
C ALA A 359 -1.79 16.79 -18.54
N LEU A 360 -1.02 16.99 -17.47
CA LEU A 360 -0.52 18.32 -17.05
C LEU A 360 0.60 18.84 -17.97
N LEU A 361 1.46 17.95 -18.46
CA LEU A 361 2.65 18.28 -19.24
C LEU A 361 2.64 17.58 -20.63
N PRO A 362 1.59 17.81 -21.47
CA PRO A 362 1.40 17.06 -22.70
C PRO A 362 2.52 17.29 -23.75
N HIS A 363 3.36 18.28 -23.55
CA HIS A 363 4.52 18.59 -24.39
C HIS A 363 5.78 17.78 -24.04
N ILE A 364 5.76 17.04 -22.91
CA ILE A 364 6.86 16.15 -22.49
C ILE A 364 6.42 14.71 -22.77
N PRO A 365 7.03 14.01 -23.73
CA PRO A 365 6.68 12.61 -23.99
C PRO A 365 7.12 11.70 -22.84
N ALA A 366 6.54 10.52 -22.74
CA ALA A 366 6.77 9.59 -21.63
C ALA A 366 8.24 9.18 -21.47
N GLU A 367 8.97 9.07 -22.60
CA GLU A 367 10.39 8.74 -22.67
C GLU A 367 11.30 9.85 -22.10
N GLN A 368 10.74 11.01 -21.81
CA GLN A 368 11.41 12.13 -21.12
C GLN A 368 10.94 12.30 -19.67
N TYR A 369 10.22 11.33 -19.14
CA TYR A 369 9.83 11.21 -17.74
C TYR A 369 9.09 12.43 -17.16
N PRO A 370 7.91 12.81 -17.69
CA PRO A 370 7.18 14.01 -17.25
C PRO A 370 6.83 13.97 -15.76
N ALA A 371 6.55 12.79 -15.19
CA ALA A 371 6.26 12.64 -13.78
C ALA A 371 7.48 12.94 -12.89
N GLN A 372 8.69 12.51 -13.30
CA GLN A 372 9.91 12.86 -12.58
C GLN A 372 10.18 14.37 -12.65
N ALA A 373 10.02 14.97 -13.82
CA ALA A 373 10.17 16.42 -13.99
C ALA A 373 9.22 17.19 -13.08
N LEU A 374 7.94 16.80 -13.04
CA LEU A 374 6.93 17.41 -12.16
C LEU A 374 7.28 17.26 -10.67
N ALA A 375 7.72 16.08 -10.24
CA ALA A 375 8.09 15.82 -8.85
C ALA A 375 9.29 16.70 -8.42
N VAL A 376 10.29 16.88 -9.29
CA VAL A 376 11.45 17.78 -9.07
C VAL A 376 11.00 19.22 -8.95
N GLU A 377 10.14 19.71 -9.85
CA GLU A 377 9.62 21.08 -9.79
C GLU A 377 8.76 21.36 -8.57
N LEU A 378 7.97 20.38 -8.13
CA LEU A 378 7.18 20.50 -6.91
C LEU A 378 8.09 20.71 -5.68
N TYR A 379 9.17 19.93 -5.57
CA TYR A 379 10.16 20.14 -4.52
C TYR A 379 10.91 21.48 -4.68
N ARG A 380 11.39 21.79 -5.87
CA ARG A 380 12.14 23.04 -6.15
C ARG A 380 11.36 24.28 -5.72
N ASN A 381 10.09 24.37 -6.08
CA ASN A 381 9.28 25.55 -5.84
C ASN A 381 8.59 25.55 -4.47
N GLY A 382 8.04 24.41 -4.04
CA GLY A 382 7.23 24.31 -2.82
C GLY A 382 7.93 23.68 -1.62
N GLY A 383 9.07 23.00 -1.82
CA GLY A 383 9.68 22.19 -0.74
C GLY A 383 8.88 20.93 -0.41
N VAL A 384 7.92 20.57 -1.26
CA VAL A 384 7.07 19.38 -1.11
C VAL A 384 7.70 18.23 -1.88
N ARG A 385 8.01 17.12 -1.21
CA ARG A 385 8.58 15.93 -1.81
C ARG A 385 7.50 14.90 -2.11
N GLY A 386 7.19 14.68 -3.39
CA GLY A 386 6.42 13.55 -3.90
C GLY A 386 7.32 12.47 -4.50
N VAL A 387 6.73 11.46 -5.12
CA VAL A 387 7.45 10.40 -5.83
C VAL A 387 6.81 10.14 -7.20
N GLU A 388 7.65 9.93 -8.17
CA GLU A 388 7.28 9.47 -9.49
C GLU A 388 6.68 8.05 -9.41
N ILE A 389 5.56 7.84 -10.08
CA ILE A 389 4.88 6.55 -10.29
C ILE A 389 4.54 6.48 -11.80
N GLY A 390 5.54 6.28 -12.60
CA GLY A 390 5.46 6.30 -14.06
C GLY A 390 6.62 5.52 -14.68
N SER A 391 7.17 6.00 -15.79
CA SER A 391 8.15 5.24 -16.58
C SER A 391 9.51 5.07 -15.90
N VAL A 392 9.94 5.97 -14.98
CA VAL A 392 11.16 5.74 -14.20
C VAL A 392 11.03 4.50 -13.31
N MET A 393 9.83 4.28 -12.73
CA MET A 393 9.59 3.16 -11.81
C MET A 393 9.14 1.88 -12.54
N PHE A 394 8.31 2.00 -13.57
CA PHE A 394 7.60 0.87 -14.21
C PHE A 394 7.87 0.73 -15.70
N GLY A 395 8.67 1.58 -16.32
CA GLY A 395 9.13 1.44 -17.70
C GLY A 395 9.91 0.14 -17.88
N LYS A 396 9.79 -0.45 -19.06
CA LYS A 396 10.44 -1.73 -19.37
C LYS A 396 11.51 -1.51 -20.45
N PRO A 397 12.81 -1.56 -20.10
CA PRO A 397 13.90 -1.45 -21.09
C PRO A 397 13.82 -2.61 -22.09
N GLN A 398 14.08 -2.30 -23.36
CA GLN A 398 14.09 -3.24 -24.46
C GLN A 398 15.52 -3.55 -24.89
N PRO A 399 15.77 -4.72 -25.53
CA PRO A 399 17.11 -5.09 -26.01
C PRO A 399 17.71 -4.15 -27.04
N ASP A 400 16.90 -3.40 -27.77
CA ASP A 400 17.33 -2.40 -28.77
C ASP A 400 17.68 -1.03 -28.16
N GLY A 401 17.61 -0.91 -26.83
CA GLY A 401 17.86 0.35 -26.10
C GLY A 401 16.65 1.28 -26.00
N SER A 402 15.50 0.91 -26.56
CA SER A 402 14.25 1.61 -26.36
C SER A 402 13.63 1.24 -25.01
N GLU A 403 12.56 1.92 -24.61
CA GLU A 403 11.81 1.63 -23.41
C GLU A 403 10.31 1.58 -23.73
N ILE A 404 9.60 0.60 -23.17
CA ILE A 404 8.15 0.61 -23.16
C ILE A 404 7.72 1.45 -21.94
N PRO A 405 7.07 2.60 -22.15
CA PRO A 405 6.63 3.46 -21.04
C PRO A 405 5.63 2.76 -20.13
N ALA A 406 5.52 3.27 -18.90
CA ALA A 406 4.46 2.86 -17.98
C ALA A 406 3.07 3.16 -18.56
N ALA A 407 2.05 2.45 -18.10
CA ALA A 407 0.67 2.67 -18.51
C ALA A 407 0.16 4.08 -18.15
N MET A 408 0.68 4.66 -17.06
CA MET A 408 0.34 5.99 -16.57
C MET A 408 1.60 6.74 -16.13
N GLU A 409 1.62 8.06 -16.29
CA GLU A 409 2.69 8.96 -15.83
C GLU A 409 2.16 9.78 -14.65
N LEU A 410 2.39 9.32 -13.44
CA LEU A 410 1.80 9.90 -12.23
C LEU A 410 2.86 10.42 -11.26
N VAL A 411 2.51 11.45 -10.48
CA VAL A 411 3.24 11.84 -9.26
C VAL A 411 2.36 11.53 -8.07
N ARG A 412 2.84 10.69 -7.18
CA ARG A 412 2.16 10.33 -5.95
C ARG A 412 2.53 11.28 -4.82
N LEU A 413 1.51 11.84 -4.17
CA LEU A 413 1.60 12.61 -2.94
C LEU A 413 0.98 11.77 -1.82
N ALA A 414 1.79 10.88 -1.24
CA ALA A 414 1.35 9.96 -0.19
C ALA A 414 1.36 10.67 1.17
N ILE A 415 0.20 10.70 1.84
CA ILE A 415 0.04 11.39 3.12
C ILE A 415 0.44 10.44 4.26
N PRO A 416 1.50 10.73 5.05
CA PRO A 416 1.83 9.99 6.25
C PRO A 416 0.69 10.00 7.26
N ARG A 417 0.48 8.85 7.93
CA ARG A 417 -0.65 8.69 8.87
C ARG A 417 -0.42 9.46 10.16
N ARG A 418 -1.37 10.31 10.56
CA ARG A 418 -1.36 11.09 11.81
C ARG A 418 -0.15 12.04 11.98
N THR A 419 0.52 12.43 10.87
CA THR A 419 1.74 13.24 10.90
C THR A 419 1.46 14.70 10.56
N TYR A 420 0.76 14.96 9.47
CA TYR A 420 0.41 16.31 9.04
C TYR A 420 -0.98 16.69 9.52
N THR A 421 -1.12 17.93 9.97
CA THR A 421 -2.39 18.55 10.38
C THR A 421 -3.11 19.16 9.18
N GLN A 422 -4.35 19.56 9.37
CA GLN A 422 -5.15 20.22 8.35
C GLN A 422 -4.45 21.45 7.75
N SER A 423 -3.73 22.23 8.56
CA SER A 423 -3.00 23.41 8.09
C SER A 423 -1.81 23.09 7.17
N HIS A 424 -1.26 21.88 7.23
CA HIS A 424 -0.23 21.42 6.28
C HIS A 424 -0.86 20.95 4.97
N ILE A 425 -2.07 20.42 5.04
CA ILE A 425 -2.81 19.93 3.87
C ILE A 425 -3.42 21.11 3.08
N ASP A 426 -3.84 22.16 3.78
CA ASP A 426 -4.45 23.36 3.20
C ASP A 426 -3.46 24.25 2.45
#